data_5281858942ccb370611014b1e276d6e4
#
_entry.id   5281858942ccb370611014b1e276d6e4
#
_cell.length_a   1.000
_cell.length_b   1.000
_cell.length_c   1.000
_cell.angle_alpha   90.00
_cell.angle_beta   90.00
_cell.angle_gamma   90.00
#
_symmetry.space_group_name_H-M   'P 1'
#
loop_
_entity.id
_entity.type
_entity.pdbx_description
1 polymer ?
#
loop_
_entity_poly.entity_id
_entity_poly.type
_entity_poly.pdbx_seq_one_letter_code
_entity_poly.pdbx_strand_id
1 'polypeptide(L)'
;MSTVKEDPIAEILKKIAPGTPIREGLDNILKAKTGALLLITDKQDVISEIVDGGFFINEDYTSSKLYELAKMDGAIVLSGDMKKILFANAQLIPSYQIPTVETGTRHRTAERTAKQTRELVISISQRRNIITVFKENYRYILEDTEAVLNKANQAIQTLEKYRKVYDNKLGILNEYEFNDIVTLDNVLTVIQRAEMVMKIVEEIKKQIYELGNDGRLVNMQLEELIGGLAKEELLLVKDYQVNDTMAEEILEQLSKLNHEDLRKEPIIAKILGYESFENFEELAVYPKGYRILSKVPRMPNTIVENLVKSFKSFQHILVAEISDLDKVDGIGEIRAKTIKQTLKKMQEQFAFDNILI
;
A
#
# COMPACT_ATOMS: atom_id res chain seq x y z
N MET A 1 0.61 8.93 -11.47
CA MET A 1 0.46 7.49 -11.14
C MET A 1 1.86 6.95 -10.89
N SER A 2 2.36 7.04 -9.67
CA SER A 2 3.60 6.37 -9.29
C SER A 2 3.29 4.88 -9.23
N THR A 3 3.97 4.10 -10.06
CA THR A 3 4.03 2.65 -9.93
C THR A 3 4.70 2.33 -8.60
N VAL A 4 3.91 2.22 -7.54
CA VAL A 4 4.32 1.50 -6.35
C VAL A 4 4.80 0.16 -6.87
N LYS A 5 6.09 -0.16 -6.73
CA LYS A 5 6.60 -1.51 -7.02
C LYS A 5 5.73 -2.45 -6.18
N GLU A 6 4.81 -3.16 -6.86
CA GLU A 6 4.00 -4.17 -6.18
C GLU A 6 4.96 -5.11 -5.47
N ASP A 7 4.74 -5.33 -4.19
CA ASP A 7 5.51 -6.27 -3.39
C ASP A 7 5.48 -7.63 -4.15
N PRO A 8 6.62 -8.23 -4.48
CA PRO A 8 6.66 -9.51 -5.22
C PRO A 8 5.80 -10.59 -4.59
N ILE A 9 5.58 -10.52 -3.28
CA ILE A 9 4.70 -11.42 -2.54
C ILE A 9 3.23 -11.15 -2.88
N ALA A 10 2.81 -9.89 -3.08
CA ALA A 10 1.41 -9.55 -3.36
C ALA A 10 0.90 -10.22 -4.64
N GLU A 11 1.70 -10.25 -5.71
CA GLU A 11 1.33 -10.96 -6.95
C GLU A 11 1.20 -12.47 -6.74
N ILE A 12 2.09 -13.05 -5.93
CA ILE A 12 2.03 -14.48 -5.61
C ILE A 12 0.79 -14.79 -4.80
N LEU A 13 0.51 -13.99 -3.76
CA LEU A 13 -0.67 -14.17 -2.93
C LEU A 13 -1.97 -14.09 -3.72
N LYS A 14 -2.08 -13.15 -4.66
CA LYS A 14 -3.23 -13.08 -5.59
C LYS A 14 -3.43 -14.38 -6.38
N LYS A 15 -2.35 -15.03 -6.84
CA LYS A 15 -2.42 -16.26 -7.63
C LYS A 15 -2.87 -17.48 -6.81
N ILE A 16 -2.53 -17.50 -5.51
CA ILE A 16 -2.83 -18.63 -4.60
C ILE A 16 -3.88 -18.26 -3.55
N ALA A 17 -4.60 -17.16 -3.75
CA ALA A 17 -5.64 -16.68 -2.84
C ALA A 17 -6.86 -17.61 -2.79
N PRO A 18 -7.67 -17.57 -1.73
CA PRO A 18 -8.95 -18.24 -1.64
C PRO A 18 -9.83 -17.97 -2.86
N GLY A 19 -10.52 -19.01 -3.35
CA GLY A 19 -11.32 -18.97 -4.58
C GLY A 19 -10.53 -19.27 -5.85
N THR A 20 -9.21 -19.46 -5.81
CA THR A 20 -8.42 -19.96 -6.95
C THR A 20 -8.36 -21.48 -6.94
N PRO A 21 -8.31 -22.13 -8.15
CA PRO A 21 -8.20 -23.58 -8.22
C PRO A 21 -6.96 -24.15 -7.51
N ILE A 22 -5.84 -23.42 -7.56
CA ILE A 22 -4.61 -23.83 -6.88
C ILE A 22 -4.79 -23.82 -5.35
N ARG A 23 -5.43 -22.79 -4.78
CA ARG A 23 -5.69 -22.71 -3.34
C ARG A 23 -6.60 -23.85 -2.88
N GLU A 24 -7.64 -24.16 -3.62
CA GLU A 24 -8.52 -25.30 -3.33
C GLU A 24 -7.73 -26.62 -3.25
N GLY A 25 -6.80 -26.85 -4.18
CA GLY A 25 -5.92 -28.02 -4.14
C GLY A 25 -5.00 -28.05 -2.91
N LEU A 26 -4.39 -26.91 -2.58
CA LEU A 26 -3.55 -26.77 -1.37
C LEU A 26 -4.34 -27.03 -0.08
N ASP A 27 -5.54 -26.47 0.03
CA ASP A 27 -6.41 -26.64 1.19
C ASP A 27 -6.89 -28.09 1.32
N ASN A 28 -7.17 -28.80 0.22
CA ASN A 28 -7.51 -30.22 0.24
C ASN A 28 -6.35 -31.08 0.77
N ILE A 29 -5.12 -30.79 0.36
CA ILE A 29 -3.91 -31.44 0.87
C ILE A 29 -3.75 -31.17 2.37
N LEU A 30 -3.95 -29.94 2.80
CA LEU A 30 -3.84 -29.51 4.18
C LEU A 30 -4.87 -30.21 5.09
N LYS A 31 -6.15 -30.23 4.64
CA LYS A 31 -7.28 -30.89 5.32
C LYS A 31 -7.04 -32.41 5.47
N ALA A 32 -6.46 -33.02 4.47
CA ALA A 32 -6.11 -34.46 4.50
C ALA A 32 -4.89 -34.75 5.39
N LYS A 33 -4.25 -33.73 5.96
CA LYS A 33 -3.02 -33.85 6.74
C LYS A 33 -1.91 -34.60 6.01
N THR A 34 -1.80 -34.38 4.69
CA THR A 34 -0.70 -34.84 3.86
C THR A 34 0.28 -33.69 3.61
N GLY A 35 1.51 -34.02 3.24
CA GLY A 35 2.51 -33.01 2.88
C GLY A 35 2.68 -32.97 1.38
N ALA A 36 3.07 -31.81 0.83
CA ALA A 36 3.39 -31.68 -0.59
C ALA A 36 4.59 -30.73 -0.80
N LEU A 37 5.23 -30.90 -1.97
CA LEU A 37 6.25 -30.00 -2.47
C LEU A 37 5.92 -29.70 -3.94
N LEU A 38 5.72 -28.43 -4.26
CA LEU A 38 5.36 -27.99 -5.60
C LEU A 38 6.42 -27.01 -6.12
N LEU A 39 6.84 -27.21 -7.36
CA LEU A 39 7.66 -26.25 -8.12
C LEU A 39 6.79 -25.67 -9.24
N ILE A 40 6.75 -24.36 -9.39
CA ILE A 40 5.98 -23.67 -10.42
C ILE A 40 6.95 -23.01 -11.38
N THR A 41 7.05 -23.52 -12.61
CA THR A 41 7.98 -23.02 -13.64
C THR A 41 7.60 -23.47 -15.04
N ASP A 42 7.88 -22.61 -16.03
CA ASP A 42 7.84 -22.96 -17.47
C ASP A 42 9.26 -23.09 -18.06
N LYS A 43 10.31 -22.84 -17.27
CA LYS A 43 11.68 -22.81 -17.73
C LYS A 43 12.26 -24.22 -17.87
N GLN A 44 12.56 -24.62 -19.09
CA GLN A 44 13.11 -25.94 -19.39
C GLN A 44 14.52 -26.15 -18.80
N ASP A 45 15.33 -25.10 -18.72
CA ASP A 45 16.64 -25.11 -18.06
C ASP A 45 16.52 -25.43 -16.57
N VAL A 46 15.55 -24.82 -15.87
CA VAL A 46 15.25 -25.11 -14.46
C VAL A 46 14.80 -26.56 -14.30
N ILE A 47 13.90 -27.04 -15.17
CA ILE A 47 13.41 -28.42 -15.11
C ILE A 47 14.57 -29.38 -15.29
N SER A 48 15.42 -29.19 -16.31
CA SER A 48 16.54 -30.09 -16.60
C SER A 48 17.63 -30.09 -15.54
N GLU A 49 17.82 -28.97 -14.80
CA GLU A 49 18.84 -28.83 -13.77
C GLU A 49 18.39 -29.37 -12.40
N ILE A 50 17.12 -29.12 -12.03
CA ILE A 50 16.63 -29.31 -10.65
C ILE A 50 15.73 -30.54 -10.51
N VAL A 51 15.03 -30.95 -11.58
CA VAL A 51 14.07 -32.05 -11.50
C VAL A 51 14.70 -33.36 -11.96
N ASP A 52 14.74 -34.32 -11.06
CA ASP A 52 15.25 -35.65 -11.35
C ASP A 52 14.13 -36.71 -11.18
N GLY A 53 14.06 -37.64 -12.12
CA GLY A 53 13.07 -38.70 -12.12
C GLY A 53 11.61 -38.21 -12.24
N GLY A 54 10.69 -39.01 -11.71
CA GLY A 54 9.27 -38.73 -11.73
C GLY A 54 8.56 -39.11 -13.03
N PHE A 55 7.27 -38.83 -13.06
CA PHE A 55 6.41 -39.11 -14.20
C PHE A 55 6.11 -37.81 -14.94
N PHE A 56 6.42 -37.76 -16.23
CA PHE A 56 5.97 -36.68 -17.11
C PHE A 56 4.48 -36.88 -17.41
N ILE A 57 3.63 -35.95 -16.99
CA ILE A 57 2.17 -36.05 -17.07
C ILE A 57 1.63 -35.10 -18.15
N ASN A 58 2.00 -33.81 -18.09
CA ASN A 58 1.54 -32.75 -19.00
C ASN A 58 0.01 -32.68 -19.19
N GLU A 59 -0.73 -32.79 -18.10
CA GLU A 59 -2.18 -32.76 -18.03
C GLU A 59 -2.72 -31.45 -17.49
N ASP A 60 -3.95 -31.12 -17.85
CA ASP A 60 -4.63 -29.95 -17.29
C ASP A 60 -4.78 -30.05 -15.76
N TYR A 61 -4.49 -28.96 -15.08
CA TYR A 61 -4.59 -28.85 -13.64
C TYR A 61 -6.05 -28.99 -13.17
N THR A 62 -6.26 -29.78 -12.14
CA THR A 62 -7.47 -29.74 -11.29
C THR A 62 -7.07 -29.89 -9.82
N SER A 63 -7.83 -29.30 -8.91
CA SER A 63 -7.60 -29.42 -7.45
C SER A 63 -7.59 -30.89 -7.00
N SER A 64 -8.46 -31.73 -7.59
CA SER A 64 -8.53 -33.16 -7.32
C SER A 64 -7.29 -33.92 -7.80
N LYS A 65 -6.79 -33.65 -9.02
CA LYS A 65 -5.55 -34.25 -9.52
C LYS A 65 -4.37 -33.88 -8.64
N LEU A 66 -4.23 -32.59 -8.28
CA LEU A 66 -3.17 -32.18 -7.36
C LEU A 66 -3.23 -32.92 -6.02
N TYR A 67 -4.42 -33.03 -5.44
CA TYR A 67 -4.63 -33.74 -4.19
C TYR A 67 -4.23 -35.23 -4.29
N GLU A 68 -4.64 -35.93 -5.36
CA GLU A 68 -4.27 -37.33 -5.55
C GLU A 68 -2.76 -37.52 -5.76
N LEU A 69 -2.12 -36.67 -6.56
CA LEU A 69 -0.68 -36.75 -6.78
C LEU A 69 0.15 -36.37 -5.53
N ALA A 70 -0.38 -35.53 -4.65
CA ALA A 70 0.26 -35.17 -3.39
C ALA A 70 0.31 -36.34 -2.37
N LYS A 71 -0.44 -37.42 -2.59
CA LYS A 71 -0.33 -38.65 -1.80
C LYS A 71 0.92 -39.47 -2.12
N MET A 72 1.52 -39.20 -3.30
CA MET A 72 2.78 -39.81 -3.70
C MET A 72 3.94 -39.05 -3.02
N ASP A 73 5.04 -39.75 -2.78
CA ASP A 73 6.27 -39.10 -2.38
C ASP A 73 6.84 -38.24 -3.53
N GLY A 74 7.73 -37.29 -3.20
CA GLY A 74 8.38 -36.44 -4.20
C GLY A 74 7.67 -35.09 -4.39
N ALA A 75 8.06 -34.42 -5.46
CA ALA A 75 7.56 -33.11 -5.83
C ALA A 75 6.61 -33.18 -7.04
N ILE A 76 5.73 -32.20 -7.15
CA ILE A 76 4.87 -31.95 -8.29
C ILE A 76 5.37 -30.69 -8.97
N VAL A 77 5.54 -30.73 -10.29
CA VAL A 77 5.93 -29.56 -11.09
C VAL A 77 4.72 -29.07 -11.85
N LEU A 78 4.38 -27.80 -11.65
CA LEU A 78 3.30 -27.11 -12.35
C LEU A 78 3.86 -26.12 -13.36
N SER A 79 3.08 -25.83 -14.41
CA SER A 79 3.37 -24.72 -15.33
C SER A 79 3.37 -23.37 -14.60
N GLY A 80 4.06 -22.36 -15.13
CA GLY A 80 4.18 -21.03 -14.52
C GLY A 80 2.83 -20.31 -14.35
N ASP A 81 1.83 -20.64 -15.18
CA ASP A 81 0.46 -20.16 -15.06
C ASP A 81 -0.44 -21.05 -14.16
N MET A 82 0.14 -22.15 -13.61
CA MET A 82 -0.53 -23.15 -12.77
C MET A 82 -1.72 -23.86 -13.41
N LYS A 83 -1.80 -23.87 -14.75
CA LYS A 83 -2.90 -24.52 -15.47
C LYS A 83 -2.60 -25.96 -15.88
N LYS A 84 -1.33 -26.38 -15.79
CA LYS A 84 -0.92 -27.75 -16.14
C LYS A 84 -0.07 -28.36 -15.03
N ILE A 85 -0.20 -29.68 -14.89
CA ILE A 85 0.69 -30.52 -14.09
C ILE A 85 1.70 -31.13 -15.05
N LEU A 86 2.96 -30.73 -14.94
CA LEU A 86 4.03 -31.18 -15.84
C LEU A 86 4.63 -32.49 -15.39
N PHE A 87 5.00 -32.59 -14.10
CA PHE A 87 5.60 -33.79 -13.49
C PHE A 87 4.97 -34.09 -12.14
N ALA A 88 4.98 -35.36 -11.75
CA ALA A 88 4.68 -35.80 -10.39
C ALA A 88 5.66 -36.87 -9.94
N ASN A 89 5.74 -37.08 -8.63
CA ASN A 89 6.69 -37.99 -7.99
C ASN A 89 8.15 -37.71 -8.38
N ALA A 90 8.47 -36.44 -8.65
CA ALA A 90 9.82 -36.02 -9.02
C ALA A 90 10.68 -35.70 -7.78
N GLN A 91 11.99 -35.79 -7.91
CA GLN A 91 12.91 -35.32 -6.90
C GLN A 91 13.48 -33.96 -7.28
N LEU A 92 13.42 -32.98 -6.36
CA LEU A 92 14.10 -31.70 -6.56
C LEU A 92 15.49 -31.77 -5.95
N ILE A 93 16.52 -31.46 -6.75
CA ILE A 93 17.93 -31.58 -6.39
C ILE A 93 18.63 -30.20 -6.41
N PRO A 94 18.28 -29.28 -5.52
CA PRO A 94 19.01 -28.00 -5.42
C PRO A 94 20.38 -28.21 -4.76
N SER A 95 21.31 -27.29 -5.04
CA SER A 95 22.64 -27.32 -4.43
C SER A 95 22.56 -27.33 -2.89
N TYR A 96 23.23 -28.28 -2.27
CA TYR A 96 23.32 -28.41 -0.82
C TYR A 96 24.14 -27.27 -0.16
N GLN A 97 24.92 -26.55 -0.94
CA GLN A 97 25.72 -25.41 -0.48
C GLN A 97 24.85 -24.18 -0.17
N ILE A 98 23.64 -24.11 -0.71
CA ILE A 98 22.74 -22.98 -0.46
C ILE A 98 22.26 -23.04 1.00
N PRO A 99 22.51 -21.97 1.79
CA PRO A 99 22.11 -21.96 3.20
C PRO A 99 20.58 -21.95 3.34
N THR A 100 20.10 -22.64 4.37
CA THR A 100 18.68 -22.72 4.71
C THR A 100 18.49 -22.60 6.23
N VAL A 101 17.41 -21.93 6.63
CA VAL A 101 17.00 -21.83 8.03
C VAL A 101 15.91 -22.86 8.38
N GLU A 102 15.40 -23.58 7.39
CA GLU A 102 14.34 -24.58 7.57
C GLU A 102 14.88 -25.91 8.14
N THR A 103 14.07 -26.60 8.92
CA THR A 103 14.46 -27.84 9.61
C THR A 103 13.93 -29.11 8.94
N GLY A 104 12.79 -29.05 8.26
CA GLY A 104 12.18 -30.20 7.58
C GLY A 104 12.76 -30.42 6.17
N THR A 105 12.91 -31.67 5.72
CA THR A 105 13.50 -31.99 4.41
C THR A 105 12.79 -31.29 3.25
N ARG A 106 11.45 -31.37 3.16
CA ARG A 106 10.67 -30.70 2.10
C ARG A 106 10.86 -29.19 2.11
N HIS A 107 10.83 -28.54 3.31
CA HIS A 107 11.00 -27.09 3.43
C HIS A 107 12.43 -26.65 3.08
N ARG A 108 13.44 -27.42 3.50
CA ARG A 108 14.84 -27.16 3.13
C ARG A 108 15.04 -27.25 1.62
N THR A 109 14.46 -28.28 0.98
CA THR A 109 14.49 -28.43 -0.46
C THR A 109 13.77 -27.28 -1.15
N ALA A 110 12.57 -26.90 -0.66
CA ALA A 110 11.77 -25.81 -1.21
C ALA A 110 12.54 -24.48 -1.17
N GLU A 111 13.11 -24.12 0.00
CA GLU A 111 13.86 -22.89 0.18
C GLU A 111 15.11 -22.84 -0.73
N ARG A 112 15.86 -23.93 -0.81
CA ARG A 112 17.04 -24.00 -1.68
C ARG A 112 16.69 -23.91 -3.14
N THR A 113 15.65 -24.63 -3.58
CA THR A 113 15.16 -24.57 -4.95
C THR A 113 14.73 -23.15 -5.31
N ALA A 114 13.94 -22.49 -4.48
CA ALA A 114 13.50 -21.13 -4.72
C ALA A 114 14.67 -20.13 -4.81
N LYS A 115 15.68 -20.27 -3.94
CA LYS A 115 16.88 -19.42 -3.97
C LYS A 115 17.74 -19.65 -5.23
N GLN A 116 17.88 -20.92 -5.66
CA GLN A 116 18.68 -21.26 -6.83
C GLN A 116 18.03 -20.85 -8.13
N THR A 117 16.76 -21.18 -8.30
CA THR A 117 16.05 -21.02 -9.56
C THR A 117 15.34 -19.68 -9.70
N ARG A 118 15.10 -19.00 -8.59
CA ARG A 118 14.22 -17.82 -8.49
C ARG A 118 12.78 -18.13 -8.90
N GLU A 119 12.37 -19.40 -8.87
CA GLU A 119 11.00 -19.84 -9.17
C GLU A 119 10.15 -19.91 -7.90
N LEU A 120 8.85 -19.97 -8.09
CA LEU A 120 7.90 -20.13 -7.00
C LEU A 120 7.88 -21.59 -6.54
N VAL A 121 8.09 -21.80 -5.24
CA VAL A 121 8.05 -23.13 -4.64
C VAL A 121 7.10 -23.11 -3.44
N ILE A 122 6.19 -24.07 -3.38
CA ILE A 122 5.22 -24.22 -2.28
C ILE A 122 5.51 -25.52 -1.53
N SER A 123 5.60 -25.45 -0.23
CA SER A 123 5.78 -26.61 0.64
C SER A 123 4.66 -26.71 1.67
N ILE A 124 4.01 -27.86 1.76
CA ILE A 124 2.99 -28.14 2.77
C ILE A 124 3.59 -29.08 3.83
N SER A 125 3.52 -28.66 5.07
CA SER A 125 3.99 -29.45 6.23
C SER A 125 2.83 -30.25 6.81
N GLN A 126 2.87 -31.55 6.64
CA GLN A 126 1.94 -32.47 7.30
C GLN A 126 1.95 -32.30 8.83
N ARG A 127 3.15 -32.19 9.44
CA ARG A 127 3.31 -32.13 10.89
C ARG A 127 2.85 -30.80 11.49
N ARG A 128 3.18 -29.69 10.84
CA ARG A 128 2.86 -28.34 11.32
C ARG A 128 1.50 -27.83 10.82
N ASN A 129 0.92 -28.52 9.83
CA ASN A 129 -0.33 -28.13 9.16
C ASN A 129 -0.27 -26.68 8.62
N ILE A 130 0.79 -26.37 7.90
CA ILE A 130 1.04 -25.03 7.32
C ILE A 130 1.44 -25.16 5.86
N ILE A 131 1.05 -24.18 5.07
CA ILE A 131 1.51 -23.96 3.71
C ILE A 131 2.55 -22.86 3.74
N THR A 132 3.75 -23.12 3.21
CA THR A 132 4.83 -22.15 3.11
C THR A 132 5.16 -21.92 1.66
N VAL A 133 5.24 -20.68 1.28
CA VAL A 133 5.58 -20.20 -0.07
C VAL A 133 6.99 -19.64 -0.04
N PHE A 134 7.80 -20.04 -1.03
CA PHE A 134 9.16 -19.56 -1.22
C PHE A 134 9.32 -18.97 -2.62
N LYS A 135 9.94 -17.81 -2.72
CA LYS A 135 10.29 -17.16 -3.98
C LYS A 135 11.58 -16.38 -3.78
N GLU A 136 12.64 -16.75 -4.49
CA GLU A 136 13.98 -16.18 -4.25
C GLU A 136 14.39 -16.28 -2.76
N ASN A 137 14.59 -15.15 -2.10
CA ASN A 137 14.87 -15.07 -0.65
C ASN A 137 13.63 -14.85 0.20
N TYR A 138 12.46 -14.72 -0.41
CA TYR A 138 11.21 -14.51 0.32
C TYR A 138 10.65 -15.84 0.81
N ARG A 139 10.16 -15.80 2.03
CA ARG A 139 9.46 -16.90 2.69
C ARG A 139 8.17 -16.37 3.30
N TYR A 140 7.06 -16.96 2.94
CA TYR A 140 5.75 -16.57 3.44
C TYR A 140 4.96 -17.80 3.89
N ILE A 141 4.37 -17.75 5.09
CA ILE A 141 3.48 -18.79 5.59
C ILE A 141 2.05 -18.30 5.38
N LEU A 142 1.26 -19.05 4.60
CA LEU A 142 -0.17 -18.76 4.45
C LEU A 142 -0.86 -19.03 5.79
N GLU A 143 -1.61 -18.03 6.21
CA GLU A 143 -2.46 -18.16 7.40
C GLU A 143 -3.82 -18.75 7.06
N ASP A 144 -4.55 -19.16 8.08
CA ASP A 144 -5.95 -19.56 7.93
C ASP A 144 -6.81 -18.38 7.51
N THR A 145 -7.70 -18.59 6.55
CA THR A 145 -8.51 -17.52 5.93
C THR A 145 -9.35 -16.77 6.97
N GLU A 146 -9.93 -17.49 7.94
CA GLU A 146 -10.73 -16.86 8.99
C GLU A 146 -9.85 -16.00 9.91
N ALA A 147 -8.65 -16.45 10.23
CA ALA A 147 -7.69 -15.68 11.01
C ALA A 147 -7.26 -14.41 10.32
N VAL A 148 -6.98 -14.47 9.00
CA VAL A 148 -6.64 -13.28 8.18
C VAL A 148 -7.82 -12.33 8.10
N LEU A 149 -9.04 -12.82 7.89
CA LEU A 149 -10.25 -12.01 7.84
C LEU A 149 -10.49 -11.26 9.16
N ASN A 150 -10.31 -11.93 10.30
CA ASN A 150 -10.43 -11.31 11.62
C ASN A 150 -9.38 -10.21 11.83
N LYS A 151 -8.12 -10.44 11.43
CA LYS A 151 -7.06 -9.43 11.46
C LYS A 151 -7.39 -8.23 10.58
N ALA A 152 -7.88 -8.47 9.35
CA ALA A 152 -8.27 -7.41 8.41
C ALA A 152 -9.41 -6.56 8.99
N ASN A 153 -10.44 -7.17 9.56
CA ASN A 153 -11.54 -6.44 10.20
C ASN A 153 -11.06 -5.61 11.41
N GLN A 154 -10.15 -6.14 12.22
CA GLN A 154 -9.54 -5.39 13.32
C GLN A 154 -8.70 -4.21 12.83
N ALA A 155 -7.96 -4.40 11.73
CA ALA A 155 -7.18 -3.33 11.12
C ALA A 155 -8.07 -2.23 10.52
N ILE A 156 -9.21 -2.57 9.88
CA ILE A 156 -10.23 -1.61 9.44
C ILE A 156 -10.75 -0.77 10.60
N GLN A 157 -11.13 -1.38 11.73
CA GLN A 157 -11.58 -0.65 12.91
C GLN A 157 -10.51 0.28 13.48
N THR A 158 -9.25 -0.12 13.40
CA THR A 158 -8.12 0.73 13.78
C THR A 158 -7.97 1.90 12.81
N LEU A 159 -8.07 1.63 11.51
CA LEU A 159 -8.02 2.63 10.47
C LEU A 159 -9.10 3.70 10.64
N GLU A 160 -10.33 3.32 10.93
CA GLU A 160 -11.45 4.26 11.20
C GLU A 160 -11.10 5.25 12.33
N LYS A 161 -10.51 4.76 13.43
CA LYS A 161 -10.09 5.61 14.54
C LYS A 161 -8.97 6.57 14.14
N TYR A 162 -7.97 6.09 13.43
CA TYR A 162 -6.85 6.91 12.96
C TYR A 162 -7.31 7.94 11.93
N ARG A 163 -8.22 7.55 11.02
CA ARG A 163 -8.82 8.44 10.04
C ARG A 163 -9.58 9.57 10.74
N LYS A 164 -10.39 9.27 11.74
CA LYS A 164 -11.12 10.29 12.51
C LYS A 164 -10.17 11.29 13.18
N VAL A 165 -9.05 10.81 13.74
CA VAL A 165 -8.03 11.70 14.33
C VAL A 165 -7.39 12.58 13.27
N TYR A 166 -7.04 12.01 12.11
CA TYR A 166 -6.51 12.76 10.97
C TYR A 166 -7.49 13.85 10.52
N ASP A 167 -8.75 13.49 10.27
CA ASP A 167 -9.78 14.42 9.80
C ASP A 167 -10.00 15.59 10.79
N ASN A 168 -9.95 15.31 12.09
CA ASN A 168 -10.03 16.34 13.13
C ASN A 168 -8.81 17.29 13.08
N LYS A 169 -7.59 16.75 13.02
CA LYS A 169 -6.38 17.56 12.93
C LYS A 169 -6.32 18.39 11.63
N LEU A 170 -6.79 17.82 10.53
CA LEU A 170 -6.90 18.53 9.26
C LEU A 170 -7.96 19.65 9.33
N GLY A 171 -9.07 19.42 10.03
CA GLY A 171 -10.09 20.43 10.30
C GLY A 171 -9.51 21.64 11.04
N ILE A 172 -8.74 21.40 12.12
CA ILE A 172 -8.04 22.43 12.87
C ILE A 172 -7.03 23.19 11.99
N LEU A 173 -6.25 22.45 11.17
CA LEU A 173 -5.31 23.08 10.23
C LEU A 173 -6.04 23.99 9.22
N ASN A 174 -7.19 23.56 8.68
CA ASN A 174 -7.99 24.39 7.79
C ASN A 174 -8.37 25.72 8.43
N GLU A 175 -8.84 25.69 9.68
CA GLU A 175 -9.19 26.92 10.42
C GLU A 175 -7.98 27.82 10.59
N TYR A 176 -6.84 27.27 11.00
CA TYR A 176 -5.62 28.03 11.19
C TYR A 176 -5.10 28.65 9.89
N GLU A 177 -5.25 27.94 8.75
CA GLU A 177 -4.92 28.47 7.43
C GLU A 177 -5.79 29.68 7.06
N PHE A 178 -7.10 29.66 7.33
CA PHE A 178 -7.97 30.79 7.07
C PHE A 178 -7.74 31.99 8.02
N ASN A 179 -7.24 31.71 9.24
CA ASN A 179 -6.95 32.74 10.25
C ASN A 179 -5.50 33.23 10.25
N ASP A 180 -4.65 32.69 9.35
CA ASP A 180 -3.23 33.03 9.22
C ASP A 180 -2.40 32.81 10.52
N ILE A 181 -2.68 31.73 11.23
CA ILE A 181 -2.04 31.37 12.51
C ILE A 181 -1.41 29.98 12.49
N VAL A 182 -1.04 29.47 11.32
CA VAL A 182 -0.44 28.14 11.19
C VAL A 182 0.99 28.12 11.68
N THR A 183 1.31 27.14 12.50
CA THR A 183 2.68 26.81 12.89
C THR A 183 3.17 25.55 12.22
N LEU A 184 4.49 25.35 12.16
CA LEU A 184 5.07 24.14 11.55
C LEU A 184 4.61 22.89 12.30
N ASP A 185 4.48 22.92 13.61
CA ASP A 185 3.95 21.80 14.43
C ASP A 185 2.59 21.32 13.95
N ASN A 186 1.68 22.25 13.63
CA ASN A 186 0.34 21.90 13.12
C ASN A 186 0.44 21.10 11.82
N VAL A 187 1.31 21.51 10.90
CA VAL A 187 1.54 20.84 9.62
C VAL A 187 2.17 19.46 9.82
N LEU A 188 3.23 19.39 10.64
CA LEU A 188 3.94 18.14 10.93
C LEU A 188 3.00 17.11 11.57
N THR A 189 2.15 17.56 12.50
CA THR A 189 1.13 16.71 13.12
C THR A 189 0.18 16.10 12.07
N VAL A 190 -0.33 16.90 11.12
CA VAL A 190 -1.27 16.39 10.09
C VAL A 190 -0.57 15.40 9.15
N ILE A 191 0.65 15.72 8.68
CA ILE A 191 1.43 14.83 7.82
C ILE A 191 1.74 13.51 8.55
N GLN A 192 2.16 13.57 9.81
CA GLN A 192 2.41 12.39 10.63
C GLN A 192 1.16 11.49 10.71
N ARG A 193 -0.03 12.09 10.92
CA ARG A 193 -1.29 11.33 10.99
C ARG A 193 -1.67 10.73 9.65
N ALA A 194 -1.47 11.44 8.53
CA ALA A 194 -1.69 10.91 7.19
C ALA A 194 -0.82 9.68 6.94
N GLU A 195 0.48 9.76 7.20
CA GLU A 195 1.42 8.64 7.01
C GLU A 195 1.09 7.45 7.93
N MET A 196 0.65 7.70 9.17
CA MET A 196 0.20 6.62 10.05
C MET A 196 -1.03 5.89 9.49
N VAL A 197 -1.97 6.63 8.89
CA VAL A 197 -3.13 6.05 8.19
C VAL A 197 -2.65 5.23 6.99
N MET A 198 -1.74 5.76 6.16
CA MET A 198 -1.23 5.07 4.98
C MET A 198 -0.49 3.76 5.32
N LYS A 199 0.22 3.69 6.45
CA LYS A 199 0.86 2.44 6.90
C LYS A 199 -0.16 1.35 7.27
N ILE A 200 -1.25 1.72 7.92
CA ILE A 200 -2.34 0.78 8.22
C ILE A 200 -2.99 0.31 6.90
N VAL A 201 -3.16 1.21 5.94
CA VAL A 201 -3.69 0.89 4.60
C VAL A 201 -2.82 -0.15 3.89
N GLU A 202 -1.48 0.00 3.94
CA GLU A 202 -0.56 -0.97 3.35
C GLU A 202 -0.67 -2.36 4.00
N GLU A 203 -0.83 -2.40 5.32
CA GLU A 203 -1.04 -3.66 6.04
C GLU A 203 -2.36 -4.33 5.63
N ILE A 204 -3.47 -3.58 5.58
CA ILE A 204 -4.77 -4.10 5.16
C ILE A 204 -4.72 -4.60 3.72
N LYS A 205 -4.06 -3.89 2.81
CA LYS A 205 -3.91 -4.32 1.41
C LYS A 205 -3.21 -5.68 1.29
N LYS A 206 -2.18 -5.94 2.10
CA LYS A 206 -1.52 -7.26 2.13
C LYS A 206 -2.49 -8.36 2.54
N GLN A 207 -3.31 -8.11 3.58
CA GLN A 207 -4.34 -9.04 4.02
C GLN A 207 -5.42 -9.28 2.96
N ILE A 208 -5.86 -8.22 2.26
CA ILE A 208 -6.82 -8.33 1.15
C ILE A 208 -6.25 -9.19 0.01
N TYR A 209 -4.97 -9.05 -0.33
CA TYR A 209 -4.33 -9.91 -1.35
C TYR A 209 -4.32 -11.38 -0.94
N GLU A 210 -4.07 -11.67 0.34
CA GLU A 210 -4.13 -13.03 0.87
C GLU A 210 -5.55 -13.60 0.90
N LEU A 211 -6.55 -12.76 1.20
CA LEU A 211 -7.97 -13.15 1.24
C LEU A 211 -8.59 -13.36 -0.14
N GLY A 212 -8.03 -12.74 -1.18
CA GLY A 212 -8.60 -12.83 -2.53
C GLY A 212 -10.07 -12.44 -2.57
N ASN A 213 -10.93 -13.33 -3.09
CA ASN A 213 -12.37 -13.08 -3.20
C ASN A 213 -13.06 -12.85 -1.84
N ASP A 214 -12.59 -13.50 -0.79
CA ASP A 214 -13.15 -13.37 0.56
C ASP A 214 -12.85 -11.99 1.16
N GLY A 215 -11.80 -11.30 0.68
CA GLY A 215 -11.44 -9.95 1.07
C GLY A 215 -12.24 -8.82 0.41
N ARG A 216 -13.20 -9.12 -0.48
CA ARG A 216 -13.93 -8.11 -1.27
C ARG A 216 -14.63 -7.05 -0.42
N LEU A 217 -15.30 -7.44 0.66
CA LEU A 217 -16.00 -6.49 1.53
C LEU A 217 -15.03 -5.62 2.31
N VAL A 218 -13.91 -6.19 2.78
CA VAL A 218 -12.84 -5.44 3.44
C VAL A 218 -12.23 -4.41 2.49
N ASN A 219 -12.02 -4.78 1.22
CA ASN A 219 -11.51 -3.85 0.21
C ASN A 219 -12.47 -2.68 -0.04
N MET A 220 -13.78 -2.94 -0.11
CA MET A 220 -14.78 -1.87 -0.28
C MET A 220 -14.77 -0.89 0.90
N GLN A 221 -14.69 -1.39 2.14
CA GLN A 221 -14.57 -0.55 3.33
C GLN A 221 -13.27 0.26 3.32
N LEU A 222 -12.16 -0.37 2.92
CA LEU A 222 -10.87 0.31 2.79
C LEU A 222 -10.95 1.47 1.79
N GLU A 223 -11.49 1.22 0.59
CA GLU A 223 -11.62 2.24 -0.46
C GLU A 223 -12.46 3.44 0.00
N GLU A 224 -13.55 3.19 0.73
CA GLU A 224 -14.37 4.25 1.30
C GLU A 224 -13.60 5.08 2.35
N LEU A 225 -12.88 4.43 3.25
CA LEU A 225 -12.11 5.09 4.31
C LEU A 225 -10.94 5.92 3.80
N ILE A 226 -10.29 5.49 2.71
CA ILE A 226 -9.12 6.20 2.16
C ILE A 226 -9.46 7.19 1.06
N GLY A 227 -10.72 7.33 0.70
CA GLY A 227 -11.16 8.19 -0.39
C GLY A 227 -10.55 9.58 -0.34
N GLY A 228 -9.73 9.94 -1.37
CA GLY A 228 -9.11 11.24 -1.50
C GLY A 228 -7.88 11.51 -0.62
N LEU A 229 -7.55 10.64 0.35
CA LEU A 229 -6.45 10.86 1.31
C LEU A 229 -5.09 11.11 0.64
N ALA A 230 -4.67 10.21 -0.24
CA ALA A 230 -3.38 10.33 -0.91
C ALA A 230 -3.24 11.61 -1.75
N LYS A 231 -4.35 12.06 -2.37
CA LYS A 231 -4.37 13.34 -3.09
C LYS A 231 -4.27 14.52 -2.12
N GLU A 232 -4.98 14.47 -1.01
CA GLU A 232 -4.97 15.54 0.00
C GLU A 232 -3.60 15.68 0.66
N GLU A 233 -2.95 14.57 0.97
CA GLU A 233 -1.59 14.52 1.50
C GLU A 233 -0.55 15.09 0.51
N LEU A 234 -0.64 14.71 -0.77
CA LEU A 234 0.22 15.29 -1.82
C LEU A 234 0.07 16.81 -1.89
N LEU A 235 -1.16 17.32 -1.83
CA LEU A 235 -1.42 18.76 -1.88
C LEU A 235 -0.94 19.46 -0.60
N LEU A 236 -1.05 18.81 0.56
CA LEU A 236 -0.52 19.31 1.82
C LEU A 236 1.01 19.45 1.76
N VAL A 237 1.71 18.44 1.25
CA VAL A 237 3.17 18.52 1.03
C VAL A 237 3.49 19.65 0.06
N LYS A 238 2.77 19.81 -1.06
CA LYS A 238 2.96 20.93 -2.01
C LYS A 238 2.78 22.30 -1.36
N ASP A 239 1.85 22.43 -0.42
CA ASP A 239 1.59 23.69 0.27
C ASP A 239 2.74 24.10 1.18
N TYR A 240 3.40 23.16 1.83
CA TYR A 240 4.35 23.46 2.91
C TYR A 240 5.79 23.08 2.63
N GLN A 241 6.11 22.34 1.57
CA GLN A 241 7.52 22.06 1.23
C GLN A 241 8.30 23.33 0.94
N VAL A 242 9.53 23.39 1.42
CA VAL A 242 10.42 24.56 1.25
C VAL A 242 11.22 24.42 -0.05
N ASN A 243 11.73 23.23 -0.33
CA ASN A 243 12.59 22.96 -1.47
C ASN A 243 11.79 22.77 -2.76
N ASP A 244 12.41 22.97 -3.91
CA ASP A 244 11.84 22.68 -5.24
C ASP A 244 11.83 21.17 -5.58
N THR A 245 11.99 20.32 -4.58
CA THR A 245 11.87 18.85 -4.74
C THR A 245 10.44 18.49 -5.13
N MET A 246 10.27 17.47 -5.96
CA MET A 246 8.92 17.02 -6.32
C MET A 246 8.21 16.47 -5.06
N ALA A 247 6.96 16.89 -4.85
CA ALA A 247 6.20 16.46 -3.67
C ALA A 247 6.02 14.93 -3.59
N GLU A 248 5.98 14.28 -4.75
CA GLU A 248 5.95 12.83 -4.89
C GLU A 248 7.21 12.15 -4.33
N GLU A 249 8.39 12.77 -4.49
CA GLU A 249 9.65 12.27 -3.92
C GLU A 249 9.68 12.44 -2.40
N ILE A 250 9.13 13.54 -1.90
CA ILE A 250 8.97 13.79 -0.46
C ILE A 250 8.06 12.73 0.15
N LEU A 251 6.90 12.45 -0.47
CA LEU A 251 6.00 11.39 -0.01
C LEU A 251 6.67 10.00 -0.05
N GLU A 252 7.47 9.72 -1.07
CA GLU A 252 8.24 8.47 -1.12
C GLU A 252 9.24 8.35 0.04
N GLN A 253 9.88 9.44 0.44
CA GLN A 253 10.77 9.45 1.61
C GLN A 253 10.00 9.27 2.91
N LEU A 254 8.85 9.93 3.08
CA LEU A 254 7.98 9.80 4.24
C LEU A 254 7.45 8.37 4.39
N SER A 255 6.99 7.76 3.31
CA SER A 255 6.47 6.39 3.30
C SER A 255 7.50 5.33 3.72
N LYS A 256 8.80 5.61 3.54
CA LYS A 256 9.90 4.72 3.95
C LYS A 256 10.23 4.80 5.44
N LEU A 257 9.74 5.80 6.15
CA LEU A 257 9.98 5.95 7.58
C LEU A 257 9.29 4.80 8.35
N ASN A 258 9.94 4.29 9.38
CA ASN A 258 9.32 3.36 10.30
C ASN A 258 8.42 4.10 11.33
N HIS A 259 7.66 3.35 12.13
CA HIS A 259 6.74 3.92 13.12
C HIS A 259 7.42 4.79 14.19
N GLU A 260 8.67 4.49 14.55
CA GLU A 260 9.41 5.25 15.56
C GLU A 260 9.89 6.60 14.98
N ASP A 261 10.37 6.59 13.74
CA ASP A 261 10.86 7.79 13.07
C ASP A 261 9.72 8.73 12.66
N LEU A 262 8.54 8.18 12.28
CA LEU A 262 7.34 8.99 12.06
C LEU A 262 6.86 9.76 13.29
N ARG A 263 7.23 9.33 14.50
CA ARG A 263 6.89 10.06 15.73
C ARG A 263 7.83 11.22 16.03
N LYS A 264 8.92 11.33 15.28
CA LYS A 264 9.94 12.37 15.48
C LYS A 264 9.73 13.51 14.47
N GLU A 265 9.08 14.56 14.89
CA GLU A 265 8.81 15.75 14.07
C GLU A 265 10.04 16.30 13.34
N PRO A 266 11.25 16.36 13.96
CA PRO A 266 12.44 16.84 13.26
C PRO A 266 12.80 16.05 12.00
N ILE A 267 12.45 14.77 11.94
CA ILE A 267 12.71 13.94 10.75
C ILE A 267 11.77 14.36 9.62
N ILE A 268 10.48 14.51 9.92
CA ILE A 268 9.47 14.94 8.94
C ILE A 268 9.78 16.36 8.47
N ALA A 269 10.10 17.28 9.38
CA ALA A 269 10.48 18.66 9.07
C ALA A 269 11.66 18.71 8.09
N LYS A 270 12.71 17.94 8.36
CA LYS A 270 13.88 17.84 7.49
C LYS A 270 13.54 17.33 6.08
N ILE A 271 12.66 16.35 5.97
CA ILE A 271 12.20 15.81 4.66
C ILE A 271 11.43 16.88 3.89
N LEU A 272 10.63 17.72 4.54
CA LEU A 272 9.94 18.85 3.94
C LEU A 272 10.87 20.02 3.56
N GLY A 273 12.15 19.97 3.95
CA GLY A 273 13.16 20.99 3.66
C GLY A 273 13.34 22.05 4.72
N TYR A 274 12.73 21.88 5.90
CA TYR A 274 13.00 22.77 7.04
C TYR A 274 14.31 22.35 7.72
N GLU A 275 15.16 23.33 7.97
CA GLU A 275 16.39 23.12 8.75
C GLU A 275 16.05 22.93 10.24
N SER A 276 17.04 22.56 11.05
CA SER A 276 16.84 22.30 12.48
C SER A 276 16.36 23.56 13.21
N PHE A 277 15.12 23.55 13.64
CA PHE A 277 14.56 24.55 14.55
C PHE A 277 14.39 23.91 15.93
N GLU A 278 14.62 24.72 16.99
CA GLU A 278 14.48 24.25 18.38
C GLU A 278 13.01 24.17 18.81
N ASN A 279 12.13 24.99 18.20
CA ASN A 279 10.70 25.05 18.56
C ASN A 279 9.80 25.19 17.34
N PHE A 280 9.15 24.08 16.92
CA PHE A 280 8.21 24.07 15.78
C PHE A 280 6.87 24.73 16.09
N GLU A 281 6.50 24.84 17.37
CA GLU A 281 5.26 25.49 17.80
C GLU A 281 5.30 27.02 17.59
N GLU A 282 6.49 27.62 17.57
CA GLU A 282 6.69 29.07 17.38
C GLU A 282 7.00 29.44 15.92
N LEU A 283 7.30 28.46 15.06
CA LEU A 283 7.64 28.72 13.67
C LEU A 283 6.38 28.90 12.83
N ALA A 284 6.02 30.12 12.51
CA ALA A 284 4.92 30.42 11.60
C ALA A 284 5.24 29.96 10.17
N VAL A 285 4.30 29.25 9.52
CA VAL A 285 4.41 28.80 8.14
C VAL A 285 3.15 29.15 7.36
N TYR A 286 3.30 29.37 6.06
CA TYR A 286 2.23 29.89 5.21
C TYR A 286 1.95 28.90 4.07
N PRO A 287 0.69 28.40 3.92
CA PRO A 287 0.33 27.53 2.83
C PRO A 287 0.38 28.27 1.48
N LYS A 288 0.82 27.57 0.44
CA LYS A 288 0.78 28.10 -0.94
C LYS A 288 -0.65 28.17 -1.48
N GLY A 289 -1.54 27.25 -1.05
CA GLY A 289 -2.96 27.24 -1.39
C GLY A 289 -3.42 26.10 -2.29
N TYR A 290 -2.55 25.18 -2.68
CA TYR A 290 -2.90 24.05 -3.56
C TYR A 290 -4.06 23.23 -3.04
N ARG A 291 -4.05 22.89 -1.74
CA ARG A 291 -5.03 22.02 -1.11
C ARG A 291 -6.42 22.66 -1.03
N ILE A 292 -6.51 23.88 -0.53
CA ILE A 292 -7.78 24.61 -0.38
C ILE A 292 -8.36 24.94 -1.76
N LEU A 293 -7.55 25.44 -2.70
CA LEU A 293 -8.01 25.79 -4.04
C LEU A 293 -8.50 24.56 -4.83
N SER A 294 -7.92 23.38 -4.59
CA SER A 294 -8.39 22.14 -5.24
C SER A 294 -9.81 21.75 -4.86
N LYS A 295 -10.34 22.27 -3.76
CA LYS A 295 -11.73 22.05 -3.30
C LYS A 295 -12.73 22.99 -3.95
N VAL A 296 -12.27 24.00 -4.71
CA VAL A 296 -13.14 24.90 -5.45
C VAL A 296 -13.74 24.16 -6.66
N PRO A 297 -15.08 24.17 -6.83
CA PRO A 297 -15.73 23.43 -7.90
C PRO A 297 -15.23 23.83 -9.29
N ARG A 298 -15.03 22.85 -10.17
CA ARG A 298 -14.59 23.03 -11.55
C ARG A 298 -13.26 23.80 -11.71
N MET A 299 -12.34 23.57 -10.75
CA MET A 299 -11.00 24.15 -10.75
C MET A 299 -10.00 23.15 -11.34
N PRO A 300 -9.52 23.32 -12.59
CA PRO A 300 -8.42 22.51 -13.14
C PRO A 300 -7.11 22.76 -12.39
N ASN A 301 -6.27 21.72 -12.29
CA ASN A 301 -4.97 21.84 -11.60
C ASN A 301 -4.08 22.94 -12.20
N THR A 302 -4.10 23.13 -13.52
CA THR A 302 -3.34 24.19 -14.20
C THR A 302 -3.71 25.58 -13.71
N ILE A 303 -4.99 25.83 -13.42
CA ILE A 303 -5.45 27.11 -12.88
C ILE A 303 -5.03 27.29 -11.42
N VAL A 304 -5.08 26.23 -10.64
CA VAL A 304 -4.55 26.24 -9.24
C VAL A 304 -3.06 26.60 -9.28
N GLU A 305 -2.29 25.97 -10.16
CA GLU A 305 -0.87 26.28 -10.33
C GLU A 305 -0.63 27.75 -10.75
N ASN A 306 -1.42 28.28 -11.68
CA ASN A 306 -1.32 29.66 -12.12
C ASN A 306 -1.63 30.64 -10.98
N LEU A 307 -2.65 30.36 -10.16
CA LEU A 307 -2.97 31.15 -8.97
C LEU A 307 -1.82 31.15 -7.95
N VAL A 308 -1.33 29.97 -7.61
CA VAL A 308 -0.23 29.83 -6.66
C VAL A 308 1.04 30.51 -7.15
N LYS A 309 1.37 30.42 -8.44
CA LYS A 309 2.51 31.13 -9.05
C LYS A 309 2.35 32.65 -8.98
N SER A 310 1.12 33.15 -9.23
CA SER A 310 0.86 34.60 -9.24
C SER A 310 0.85 35.22 -7.86
N PHE A 311 0.24 34.56 -6.89
CA PHE A 311 0.02 35.10 -5.55
C PHE A 311 1.01 34.59 -4.49
N LYS A 312 1.68 33.46 -4.73
CA LYS A 312 2.70 32.80 -3.87
C LYS A 312 2.24 32.32 -2.51
N SER A 313 1.13 32.83 -1.97
CA SER A 313 0.59 32.49 -0.65
C SER A 313 -0.94 32.42 -0.73
N PHE A 314 -1.54 31.51 0.01
CA PHE A 314 -2.98 31.38 0.16
C PHE A 314 -3.62 32.66 0.73
N GLN A 315 -2.98 33.32 1.67
CA GLN A 315 -3.48 34.55 2.26
C GLN A 315 -3.63 35.67 1.23
N HIS A 316 -2.68 35.81 0.31
CA HIS A 316 -2.79 36.79 -0.77
C HIS A 316 -3.98 36.47 -1.70
N ILE A 317 -4.25 35.18 -1.96
CA ILE A 317 -5.42 34.76 -2.76
C ILE A 317 -6.74 35.06 -2.00
N LEU A 318 -6.74 34.81 -0.69
CA LEU A 318 -7.90 35.03 0.17
C LEU A 318 -8.33 36.50 0.20
N VAL A 319 -7.40 37.44 0.29
CA VAL A 319 -7.68 38.87 0.32
C VAL A 319 -7.80 39.52 -1.05
N ALA A 320 -7.30 38.89 -2.12
CA ALA A 320 -7.31 39.45 -3.48
C ALA A 320 -8.71 39.85 -3.96
N GLU A 321 -8.80 40.95 -4.68
CA GLU A 321 -10.05 41.39 -5.31
C GLU A 321 -10.37 40.57 -6.57
N ILE A 322 -11.65 40.59 -7.01
CA ILE A 322 -12.09 39.84 -8.21
C ILE A 322 -11.29 40.32 -9.45
N SER A 323 -10.97 41.60 -9.53
CA SER A 323 -10.17 42.20 -10.61
C SER A 323 -8.72 41.68 -10.63
N ASP A 324 -8.16 41.27 -9.50
CA ASP A 324 -6.80 40.74 -9.43
C ASP A 324 -6.76 39.25 -9.78
N LEU A 325 -7.78 38.52 -9.35
CA LEU A 325 -7.95 37.10 -9.72
C LEU A 325 -8.21 36.94 -11.23
N ASP A 326 -8.96 37.89 -11.86
CA ASP A 326 -9.27 37.88 -13.30
C ASP A 326 -8.01 38.07 -14.18
N LYS A 327 -6.95 38.70 -13.66
CA LYS A 327 -5.67 38.84 -14.36
C LYS A 327 -4.86 37.56 -14.50
N VAL A 328 -5.20 36.52 -13.74
CA VAL A 328 -4.49 35.23 -13.78
C VAL A 328 -4.90 34.43 -15.00
N ASP A 329 -3.93 33.90 -15.74
CA ASP A 329 -4.18 33.14 -16.95
C ASP A 329 -5.15 31.97 -16.70
N GLY A 330 -6.19 31.92 -17.55
CA GLY A 330 -7.27 30.93 -17.45
C GLY A 330 -8.39 31.26 -16.45
N ILE A 331 -8.34 32.42 -15.78
CA ILE A 331 -9.40 32.91 -14.89
C ILE A 331 -10.11 34.06 -15.56
N GLY A 332 -11.42 33.94 -15.72
CA GLY A 332 -12.29 35.05 -16.10
C GLY A 332 -13.19 35.45 -14.93
N GLU A 333 -13.90 36.57 -15.07
CA GLU A 333 -14.73 37.17 -14.02
C GLU A 333 -15.67 36.17 -13.30
N ILE A 334 -16.30 35.25 -14.04
CA ILE A 334 -17.20 34.24 -13.47
C ILE A 334 -16.44 33.30 -12.54
N ARG A 335 -15.24 32.86 -12.96
CA ARG A 335 -14.42 31.94 -12.15
C ARG A 335 -13.83 32.67 -10.93
N ALA A 336 -13.38 33.92 -11.08
CA ALA A 336 -12.92 34.76 -9.99
C ALA A 336 -14.01 34.95 -8.91
N LYS A 337 -15.25 35.22 -9.32
CA LYS A 337 -16.41 35.26 -8.41
C LYS A 337 -16.65 33.93 -7.71
N THR A 338 -16.57 32.80 -8.45
CA THR A 338 -16.76 31.47 -7.87
C THR A 338 -15.69 31.17 -6.82
N ILE A 339 -14.43 31.49 -7.08
CA ILE A 339 -13.33 31.34 -6.13
C ILE A 339 -13.62 32.09 -4.84
N LYS A 340 -13.89 33.40 -4.93
CA LYS A 340 -14.18 34.28 -3.76
C LYS A 340 -15.36 33.76 -2.96
N GLN A 341 -16.48 33.41 -3.62
CA GLN A 341 -17.67 32.89 -2.94
C GLN A 341 -17.41 31.55 -2.25
N THR A 342 -16.64 30.66 -2.90
CA THR A 342 -16.33 29.35 -2.32
C THR A 342 -15.41 29.50 -1.13
N LEU A 343 -14.35 30.29 -1.23
CA LEU A 343 -13.42 30.55 -0.11
C LEU A 343 -14.15 31.19 1.08
N LYS A 344 -15.03 32.16 0.83
CA LYS A 344 -15.85 32.78 1.88
C LYS A 344 -16.74 31.77 2.58
N LYS A 345 -17.44 30.90 1.81
CA LYS A 345 -18.28 29.84 2.39
C LYS A 345 -17.46 28.85 3.24
N MET A 346 -16.27 28.47 2.75
CA MET A 346 -15.38 27.59 3.52
C MET A 346 -14.94 28.24 4.83
N GLN A 347 -14.56 29.52 4.80
CA GLN A 347 -14.19 30.28 5.98
C GLN A 347 -15.33 30.34 7.02
N GLU A 348 -16.56 30.64 6.56
CA GLU A 348 -17.74 30.65 7.41
C GLU A 348 -18.02 29.28 8.01
N GLN A 349 -17.89 28.20 7.23
CA GLN A 349 -18.14 26.83 7.67
C GLN A 349 -17.13 26.37 8.74
N PHE A 350 -15.84 26.64 8.57
CA PHE A 350 -14.82 26.31 9.58
C PHE A 350 -14.98 27.13 10.86
N ALA A 351 -15.48 28.36 10.80
CA ALA A 351 -15.79 29.16 11.98
C ALA A 351 -17.00 28.61 12.77
N PHE A 352 -17.97 27.95 12.09
CA PHE A 352 -19.15 27.38 12.76
C PHE A 352 -18.88 26.01 13.40
N ASP A 353 -18.05 25.18 12.78
CA ASP A 353 -17.78 23.81 13.27
C ASP A 353 -17.10 23.81 14.66
N ASN A 354 -16.44 24.91 15.02
CA ASN A 354 -15.80 25.09 16.35
C ASN A 354 -16.70 25.64 17.46
N ILE A 355 -17.89 26.07 17.14
CA ILE A 355 -18.86 26.51 18.17
C ILE A 355 -19.62 25.31 18.77
N LEU A 356 -19.49 24.13 18.14
CA LEU A 356 -20.22 22.90 18.50
C LEU A 356 -19.35 21.83 19.19
N ILE A 357 -18.07 22.12 19.47
CA ILE A 357 -17.15 21.31 20.27
C ILE A 357 -16.90 21.98 21.61
#